data_0e36f3bf0f04d17bbd361a07ef370419
#
_entry.id   0e36f3bf0f04d17bbd361a07ef370419
#
_cell.length_a   1.000
_cell.length_b   1.000
_cell.length_c   1.000
_cell.angle_alpha   90.00
_cell.angle_beta   90.00
_cell.angle_gamma   90.00
#
_symmetry.space_group_name_H-M   'P 1'
#
loop_
_entity.id
_entity.type
_entity.pdbx_description
1 polymer ?
#
loop_
_entity_poly.entity_id
_entity_poly.type
_entity_poly.pdbx_seq_one_letter_code
_entity_poly.pdbx_strand_id
1 'polypeptide(L)'
;RRPDLVLLDIWMPDADGISLLKEWSANGLLTMPVVMMSGHGTIDTAVEATRIGAVDFLEKPIALQKLLATVKKCLKPDASATRQHYAVDSLLQIGLLKKFGQRIAQSAKHSPILFLRGAQGLIAEVGARSLLTPHAPWLNLSQESRAITQEMLEQNAGGVLFLPELHGAGRMAQMNLSFVLDRLAKYRLTLVVASSVSADAIIESGVDAALVNRLSDVWVGLPAISESANDLPELLPALLTLLCEQGNVPHRNMAPDALNVLRQKNWSGSDGGWSSLLGALKNLALNALDETISRQDVDGLLLSVAEPMAEKSDDGSEGSLAEFYAMPLKEARDAFERLYLTHHISRSSGNMTRVAEQSGLERTHLYRKFKQLGITLERRDNVSGS
;
A
#
# COMPACT_ATOMS: atom_id res chain seq x y z
N ARG A 1 -21.24 -2.72 14.94
CA ARG A 1 -19.93 -2.20 15.43
C ARG A 1 -19.11 -3.39 15.92
N ARG A 2 -17.90 -3.53 15.43
CA ARG A 2 -16.96 -4.55 15.89
C ARG A 2 -16.37 -4.09 17.24
N PRO A 3 -16.36 -4.94 18.28
CA PRO A 3 -15.75 -4.57 19.55
C PRO A 3 -14.23 -4.60 19.47
N ASP A 4 -13.56 -3.75 20.26
CA ASP A 4 -12.09 -3.73 20.37
C ASP A 4 -11.55 -4.83 21.28
N LEU A 5 -12.40 -5.38 22.14
CA LEU A 5 -12.13 -6.47 23.07
C LEU A 5 -13.45 -7.15 23.43
N VAL A 6 -13.45 -8.45 23.53
CA VAL A 6 -14.58 -9.23 24.08
C VAL A 6 -14.17 -9.88 25.37
N LEU A 7 -14.95 -9.65 26.42
CA LEU A 7 -14.90 -10.43 27.65
C LEU A 7 -16.01 -11.49 27.56
N LEU A 8 -15.65 -12.74 27.39
CA LEU A 8 -16.56 -13.84 27.14
C LEU A 8 -16.66 -14.74 28.37
N ASP A 9 -17.85 -14.84 28.93
CA ASP A 9 -18.11 -15.80 30.02
C ASP A 9 -18.20 -17.22 29.45
N ILE A 10 -17.63 -18.19 30.15
CA ILE A 10 -17.76 -19.60 29.79
C ILE A 10 -19.20 -20.06 30.03
N TRP A 11 -19.74 -19.72 31.19
CA TRP A 11 -21.06 -20.16 31.58
C TRP A 11 -22.11 -19.06 31.35
N MET A 12 -22.80 -19.16 30.24
CA MET A 12 -23.93 -18.27 29.91
C MET A 12 -25.24 -19.09 29.86
N PRO A 13 -26.40 -18.49 30.20
CA PRO A 13 -27.66 -19.22 30.23
C PRO A 13 -28.03 -19.91 28.91
N ASP A 14 -27.66 -19.31 27.78
CA ASP A 14 -28.14 -19.72 26.46
C ASP A 14 -27.04 -20.36 25.61
N ALA A 15 -25.76 -20.27 25.99
CA ALA A 15 -24.63 -20.79 25.20
C ALA A 15 -23.39 -21.05 26.06
N ASP A 16 -22.61 -22.04 25.70
CA ASP A 16 -21.27 -22.28 26.25
C ASP A 16 -20.25 -21.38 25.52
N GLY A 17 -19.54 -20.55 26.28
CA GLY A 17 -18.57 -19.61 25.74
C GLY A 17 -17.42 -20.25 24.98
N ILE A 18 -17.02 -21.48 25.36
CA ILE A 18 -15.96 -22.24 24.62
C ILE A 18 -16.48 -22.67 23.26
N SER A 19 -17.71 -23.18 23.21
CA SER A 19 -18.36 -23.57 21.95
C SER A 19 -18.54 -22.39 21.02
N LEU A 20 -18.92 -21.21 21.54
CA LEU A 20 -19.02 -19.98 20.78
C LEU A 20 -17.65 -19.50 20.24
N LEU A 21 -16.60 -19.59 21.07
CA LEU A 21 -15.24 -19.27 20.65
C LEU A 21 -14.76 -20.18 19.53
N LYS A 22 -15.07 -21.50 19.60
CA LYS A 22 -14.78 -22.49 18.54
C LYS A 22 -15.49 -22.11 17.24
N GLU A 23 -16.75 -21.77 17.33
CA GLU A 23 -17.55 -21.35 16.17
C GLU A 23 -16.98 -20.09 15.51
N TRP A 24 -16.62 -19.08 16.29
CA TRP A 24 -15.97 -17.86 15.78
C TRP A 24 -14.63 -18.16 15.13
N SER A 25 -13.83 -19.03 15.73
CA SER A 25 -12.54 -19.44 15.18
C SER A 25 -12.73 -20.19 13.85
N ALA A 26 -13.66 -21.14 13.79
CA ALA A 26 -13.92 -21.94 12.60
C ALA A 26 -14.49 -21.12 11.42
N ASN A 27 -15.30 -20.10 11.72
CA ASN A 27 -15.94 -19.25 10.72
C ASN A 27 -15.12 -17.98 10.39
N GLY A 28 -13.90 -17.85 10.91
CA GLY A 28 -13.04 -16.66 10.67
C GLY A 28 -13.58 -15.37 11.30
N LEU A 29 -14.51 -15.49 12.27
CA LEU A 29 -15.12 -14.35 12.97
C LEU A 29 -14.31 -13.88 14.19
N LEU A 30 -13.27 -14.63 14.57
CA LEU A 30 -12.39 -14.32 15.71
C LEU A 30 -11.38 -13.23 15.30
N THR A 31 -11.87 -12.04 15.12
CA THR A 31 -11.13 -10.90 14.55
C THR A 31 -10.78 -9.84 15.59
N MET A 32 -11.12 -10.08 16.85
CA MET A 32 -10.85 -9.22 18.00
C MET A 32 -10.27 -10.05 19.15
N PRO A 33 -9.48 -9.47 20.05
CA PRO A 33 -9.00 -10.18 21.23
C PRO A 33 -10.18 -10.61 22.10
N VAL A 34 -10.21 -11.88 22.46
CA VAL A 34 -11.20 -12.46 23.37
C VAL A 34 -10.49 -12.90 24.65
N VAL A 35 -10.98 -12.42 25.79
CA VAL A 35 -10.56 -12.85 27.11
C VAL A 35 -11.71 -13.66 27.73
N MET A 36 -11.41 -14.90 28.05
CA MET A 36 -12.40 -15.79 28.68
C MET A 36 -12.53 -15.49 30.16
N MET A 37 -13.75 -15.60 30.70
CA MET A 37 -14.01 -15.47 32.13
C MET A 37 -14.70 -16.74 32.64
N SER A 38 -14.28 -17.23 33.82
CA SER A 38 -14.90 -18.42 34.43
C SER A 38 -14.99 -18.31 35.94
N GLY A 39 -16.09 -18.78 36.50
CA GLY A 39 -16.24 -18.95 37.94
C GLY A 39 -15.70 -20.28 38.51
N HIS A 40 -15.48 -21.28 37.68
CA HIS A 40 -14.98 -22.60 38.03
C HIS A 40 -14.02 -23.13 36.94
N GLY A 41 -13.03 -22.31 36.56
CA GLY A 41 -12.08 -22.69 35.51
C GLY A 41 -11.04 -23.66 36.03
N THR A 42 -10.95 -24.82 35.39
CA THR A 42 -9.78 -25.73 35.55
C THR A 42 -8.66 -25.21 34.64
N ILE A 43 -7.43 -25.60 34.97
CA ILE A 43 -6.25 -25.29 34.13
C ILE A 43 -6.47 -25.83 32.71
N ASP A 44 -7.11 -26.97 32.55
CA ASP A 44 -7.42 -27.58 31.27
C ASP A 44 -8.33 -26.70 30.40
N THR A 45 -9.36 -26.08 31.00
CA THR A 45 -10.26 -25.16 30.32
C THR A 45 -9.55 -23.89 29.83
N ALA A 46 -8.62 -23.35 30.60
CA ALA A 46 -7.82 -22.21 30.22
C ALA A 46 -6.86 -22.54 29.05
N VAL A 47 -6.25 -23.72 29.10
CA VAL A 47 -5.37 -24.22 28.03
C VAL A 47 -6.17 -24.45 26.74
N GLU A 48 -7.37 -25.04 26.83
CA GLU A 48 -8.24 -25.25 25.67
C GLU A 48 -8.66 -23.92 25.06
N ALA A 49 -9.13 -22.96 25.85
CA ALA A 49 -9.52 -21.62 25.37
C ALA A 49 -8.36 -20.92 24.64
N THR A 50 -7.14 -21.00 25.19
CA THR A 50 -5.95 -20.41 24.55
C THR A 50 -5.60 -21.12 23.24
N ARG A 51 -5.77 -22.43 23.13
CA ARG A 51 -5.56 -23.19 21.88
C ARG A 51 -6.55 -22.81 20.78
N ILE A 52 -7.78 -22.44 21.15
CA ILE A 52 -8.83 -22.02 20.20
C ILE A 52 -8.58 -20.60 19.71
N GLY A 53 -7.85 -19.77 20.49
CA GLY A 53 -7.52 -18.40 20.12
C GLY A 53 -7.89 -17.31 21.13
N ALA A 54 -8.26 -17.68 22.38
CA ALA A 54 -8.39 -16.70 23.45
C ALA A 54 -7.03 -16.10 23.81
N VAL A 55 -6.98 -14.78 24.02
CA VAL A 55 -5.74 -14.04 24.35
C VAL A 55 -5.36 -14.20 25.81
N ASP A 56 -6.35 -14.32 26.70
CA ASP A 56 -6.13 -14.47 28.14
C ASP A 56 -7.34 -15.12 28.81
N PHE A 57 -7.17 -15.50 30.08
CA PHE A 57 -8.18 -16.13 30.89
C PHE A 57 -8.25 -15.47 32.29
N LEU A 58 -9.46 -15.18 32.75
CA LEU A 58 -9.72 -14.55 34.03
C LEU A 58 -10.64 -15.44 34.89
N GLU A 59 -10.20 -15.76 36.08
CA GLU A 59 -10.98 -16.51 37.07
C GLU A 59 -11.79 -15.59 37.96
N LYS A 60 -13.08 -15.85 38.11
CA LYS A 60 -14.00 -15.12 39.00
C LYS A 60 -13.85 -15.61 40.44
N PRO A 61 -13.82 -14.73 41.46
CA PRO A 61 -14.01 -13.28 41.38
C PRO A 61 -12.80 -12.54 40.85
N ILE A 62 -13.02 -11.67 39.82
CA ILE A 62 -11.92 -10.99 39.11
C ILE A 62 -11.54 -9.74 39.92
N ALA A 63 -10.29 -9.72 40.39
CA ALA A 63 -9.73 -8.50 40.98
C ALA A 63 -9.65 -7.37 39.94
N LEU A 64 -10.13 -6.19 40.30
CA LEU A 64 -10.16 -5.02 39.39
C LEU A 64 -8.79 -4.73 38.78
N GLN A 65 -7.72 -4.84 39.56
CA GLN A 65 -6.35 -4.62 39.09
C GLN A 65 -5.96 -5.62 37.99
N LYS A 66 -6.34 -6.90 38.14
CA LYS A 66 -6.07 -7.96 37.15
C LYS A 66 -6.87 -7.73 35.88
N LEU A 67 -8.15 -7.37 36.01
CA LEU A 67 -9.00 -7.02 34.88
C LEU A 67 -8.42 -5.85 34.10
N LEU A 68 -8.06 -4.75 34.77
CA LEU A 68 -7.48 -3.57 34.13
C LEU A 68 -6.11 -3.86 33.49
N ALA A 69 -5.27 -4.71 34.11
CA ALA A 69 -4.00 -5.11 33.53
C ALA A 69 -4.20 -5.94 32.27
N THR A 70 -5.15 -6.90 32.27
CA THR A 70 -5.49 -7.72 31.12
C THR A 70 -6.10 -6.87 29.99
N VAL A 71 -7.04 -5.99 30.30
CA VAL A 71 -7.63 -5.07 29.33
C VAL A 71 -6.56 -4.16 28.71
N LYS A 72 -5.69 -3.57 29.53
CA LYS A 72 -4.57 -2.75 29.05
C LYS A 72 -3.60 -3.56 28.17
N LYS A 73 -3.31 -4.82 28.51
CA LYS A 73 -2.50 -5.72 27.72
C LYS A 73 -3.14 -6.02 26.35
N CYS A 74 -4.44 -6.30 26.34
CA CYS A 74 -5.19 -6.61 25.12
C CYS A 74 -5.44 -5.37 24.22
N LEU A 75 -5.54 -4.19 24.81
CA LEU A 75 -5.72 -2.91 24.11
C LEU A 75 -4.42 -2.16 23.82
N LYS A 76 -3.25 -2.71 24.22
CA LYS A 76 -1.96 -2.17 23.80
C LYS A 76 -1.72 -2.39 22.29
N PRO A 77 -0.82 -1.60 21.64
CA PRO A 77 -0.54 -1.70 20.20
C PRO A 77 -0.18 -3.11 19.69
N ASP A 78 0.26 -4.01 20.57
CA ASP A 78 0.52 -5.43 20.20
C ASP A 78 -0.76 -6.21 19.81
N ALA A 79 -1.94 -5.78 20.30
CA ALA A 79 -3.22 -6.31 19.84
C ALA A 79 -3.52 -5.91 18.38
N SER A 80 -2.94 -4.80 17.90
CA SER A 80 -3.01 -4.41 16.50
C SER A 80 -2.18 -5.35 15.62
N ALA A 81 -1.04 -5.85 16.12
CA ALA A 81 -0.20 -6.79 15.39
C ALA A 81 -0.92 -8.14 15.14
N THR A 82 -1.66 -8.64 16.13
CA THR A 82 -2.45 -9.86 15.98
C THR A 82 -3.62 -9.67 15.00
N ARG A 83 -4.31 -8.52 15.06
CA ARG A 83 -5.39 -8.18 14.11
C ARG A 83 -4.86 -8.05 12.67
N GLN A 84 -3.75 -7.36 12.49
CA GLN A 84 -3.10 -7.23 11.19
C GLN A 84 -2.68 -8.58 10.63
N HIS A 85 -2.26 -9.52 11.47
CA HIS A 85 -1.89 -10.86 11.04
C HIS A 85 -3.10 -11.61 10.43
N TYR A 86 -4.26 -11.59 11.09
CA TYR A 86 -5.47 -12.22 10.56
C TYR A 86 -5.98 -11.54 9.27
N ALA A 87 -5.90 -10.23 9.18
CA ALA A 87 -6.29 -9.51 7.97
C ALA A 87 -5.34 -9.80 6.80
N VAL A 88 -4.04 -9.91 7.08
CA VAL A 88 -3.02 -10.32 6.11
C VAL A 88 -3.26 -11.76 5.64
N ASP A 89 -3.50 -12.69 6.55
CA ASP A 89 -3.78 -14.09 6.21
C ASP A 89 -5.03 -14.23 5.34
N SER A 90 -6.10 -13.48 5.66
CA SER A 90 -7.32 -13.47 4.87
C SER A 90 -7.08 -12.97 3.44
N LEU A 91 -6.34 -11.89 3.29
CA LEU A 91 -5.95 -11.34 1.97
C LEU A 91 -5.13 -12.33 1.15
N LEU A 92 -4.22 -13.06 1.80
CA LEU A 92 -3.37 -14.05 1.15
C LEU A 92 -4.10 -15.37 0.80
N GLN A 93 -5.38 -15.52 1.13
CA GLN A 93 -6.22 -16.60 0.61
C GLN A 93 -6.89 -16.24 -0.72
N ILE A 94 -6.96 -14.96 -1.09
CA ILE A 94 -7.57 -14.49 -2.33
C ILE A 94 -6.65 -14.77 -3.52
N GLY A 95 -7.19 -15.32 -4.59
CA GLY A 95 -6.50 -15.94 -5.74
C GLY A 95 -5.18 -15.28 -6.17
N LEU A 96 -5.21 -13.98 -6.47
CA LEU A 96 -4.05 -13.21 -6.92
C LEU A 96 -2.95 -13.14 -5.85
N LEU A 97 -3.32 -12.73 -4.64
CA LEU A 97 -2.39 -12.58 -3.52
C LEU A 97 -1.97 -13.90 -2.92
N LYS A 98 -2.78 -14.97 -3.06
CA LYS A 98 -2.42 -16.32 -2.63
C LYS A 98 -1.17 -16.83 -3.34
N LYS A 99 -1.13 -16.68 -4.67
CA LYS A 99 0.05 -17.06 -5.45
C LYS A 99 1.28 -16.23 -5.07
N PHE A 100 1.09 -14.93 -4.82
CA PHE A 100 2.14 -14.04 -4.36
C PHE A 100 2.69 -14.48 -3.00
N GLY A 101 1.83 -14.71 -2.01
CA GLY A 101 2.22 -15.18 -0.69
C GLY A 101 2.93 -16.54 -0.73
N GLN A 102 2.46 -17.49 -1.57
CA GLN A 102 3.12 -18.79 -1.75
C GLN A 102 4.53 -18.66 -2.31
N ARG A 103 4.75 -17.75 -3.31
CA ARG A 103 6.08 -17.47 -3.84
C ARG A 103 7.00 -16.87 -2.79
N ILE A 104 6.51 -15.91 -2.00
CA ILE A 104 7.26 -15.32 -0.88
C ILE A 104 7.67 -16.41 0.12
N ALA A 105 6.73 -17.23 0.57
CA ALA A 105 6.99 -18.30 1.53
C ALA A 105 7.98 -19.34 0.99
N GLN A 106 7.92 -19.65 -0.30
CA GLN A 106 8.87 -20.56 -0.94
C GLN A 106 10.26 -19.94 -1.03
N SER A 107 10.37 -18.69 -1.46
CA SER A 107 11.65 -17.98 -1.59
C SER A 107 12.33 -17.78 -0.25
N ALA A 108 11.58 -17.50 0.82
CA ALA A 108 12.08 -17.32 2.18
C ALA A 108 12.72 -18.59 2.77
N LYS A 109 12.39 -19.78 2.25
CA LYS A 109 13.06 -21.04 2.67
C LYS A 109 14.50 -21.15 2.16
N HIS A 110 14.82 -20.42 1.10
CA HIS A 110 16.11 -20.53 0.42
C HIS A 110 16.99 -19.29 0.60
N SER A 111 16.39 -18.14 0.93
CA SER A 111 17.12 -16.89 1.14
C SER A 111 16.58 -16.11 2.33
N PRO A 112 17.45 -15.56 3.19
CA PRO A 112 17.05 -14.63 4.22
C PRO A 112 16.81 -13.21 3.68
N ILE A 113 17.03 -12.98 2.38
CA ILE A 113 16.82 -11.69 1.72
C ILE A 113 15.79 -11.90 0.62
N LEU A 114 14.74 -11.09 0.63
CA LEU A 114 13.69 -11.09 -0.39
C LEU A 114 13.47 -9.68 -0.93
N PHE A 115 13.48 -9.55 -2.25
CA PHE A 115 13.18 -8.32 -2.94
C PHE A 115 11.80 -8.39 -3.60
N LEU A 116 10.86 -7.53 -3.17
CA LEU A 116 9.50 -7.47 -3.72
C LEU A 116 9.45 -6.43 -4.84
N ARG A 117 9.37 -6.88 -6.09
CA ARG A 117 9.32 -6.01 -7.28
C ARG A 117 7.89 -5.62 -7.63
N GLY A 118 7.69 -4.33 -7.95
CA GLY A 118 6.38 -3.79 -8.29
C GLY A 118 5.44 -3.65 -7.08
N ALA A 119 5.95 -3.89 -5.87
CA ALA A 119 5.21 -3.75 -4.64
C ALA A 119 5.71 -2.54 -3.85
N GLN A 120 4.79 -1.78 -3.30
CA GLN A 120 5.08 -0.70 -2.36
C GLN A 120 3.97 -0.57 -1.31
N GLY A 121 4.27 0.16 -0.26
CA GLY A 121 3.29 0.50 0.79
C GLY A 121 2.61 -0.74 1.38
N LEU A 122 1.28 -0.70 1.41
CA LEU A 122 0.45 -1.70 2.07
C LEU A 122 0.65 -3.13 1.52
N ILE A 123 0.72 -3.29 0.20
CA ILE A 123 0.83 -4.63 -0.40
C ILE A 123 2.22 -5.24 -0.17
N ALA A 124 3.26 -4.42 -0.20
CA ALA A 124 4.60 -4.86 0.19
C ALA A 124 4.63 -5.31 1.66
N GLU A 125 3.97 -4.56 2.54
CA GLU A 125 3.84 -4.90 3.95
C GLU A 125 3.06 -6.21 4.16
N VAL A 126 1.94 -6.41 3.45
CA VAL A 126 1.19 -7.68 3.46
C VAL A 126 2.10 -8.85 3.08
N GLY A 127 2.88 -8.69 2.01
CA GLY A 127 3.85 -9.71 1.58
C GLY A 127 4.92 -10.00 2.64
N ALA A 128 5.49 -8.98 3.25
CA ALA A 128 6.50 -9.15 4.29
C ALA A 128 5.92 -9.76 5.58
N ARG A 129 4.73 -9.32 6.00
CA ARG A 129 4.04 -9.86 7.18
C ARG A 129 3.60 -11.32 7.04
N SER A 130 3.42 -11.81 5.80
CA SER A 130 3.12 -13.23 5.55
C SER A 130 4.22 -14.19 6.03
N LEU A 131 5.41 -13.69 6.28
CA LEU A 131 6.54 -14.46 6.80
C LEU A 131 6.61 -14.49 8.33
N LEU A 132 5.79 -13.66 9.00
CA LEU A 132 5.80 -13.62 10.46
C LEU A 132 5.18 -14.90 11.03
N THR A 133 5.92 -15.53 11.92
CA THR A 133 5.35 -16.54 12.81
C THR A 133 4.69 -15.85 14.01
N PRO A 134 3.74 -16.52 14.72
CA PRO A 134 3.15 -15.96 15.92
C PRO A 134 4.24 -15.50 16.91
N HIS A 135 4.13 -14.26 17.37
CA HIS A 135 5.08 -13.59 18.28
C HIS A 135 6.47 -13.28 17.72
N ALA A 136 6.72 -13.48 16.41
CA ALA A 136 7.98 -13.07 15.81
C ALA A 136 8.10 -11.53 15.80
N PRO A 137 9.28 -10.99 16.11
CA PRO A 137 9.52 -9.55 16.05
C PRO A 137 9.37 -8.98 14.63
N TRP A 138 8.92 -7.75 14.57
CA TRP A 138 8.77 -6.96 13.35
C TRP A 138 9.44 -5.60 13.49
N LEU A 139 10.32 -5.26 12.55
CA LEU A 139 10.97 -3.95 12.51
C LEU A 139 10.82 -3.33 11.11
N ASN A 140 10.15 -2.18 11.05
CA ASN A 140 10.06 -1.38 9.84
C ASN A 140 11.24 -0.40 9.77
N LEU A 141 12.16 -0.64 8.85
CA LEU A 141 13.39 0.13 8.70
C LEU A 141 13.16 1.57 8.22
N SER A 142 12.01 1.88 7.60
CA SER A 142 11.69 3.24 7.19
C SER A 142 11.36 4.18 8.36
N GLN A 143 11.00 3.62 9.52
CA GLN A 143 10.70 4.37 10.74
C GLN A 143 11.95 4.69 11.55
N GLU A 144 13.08 4.06 11.20
CA GLU A 144 14.35 4.23 11.92
C GLU A 144 15.16 5.37 11.34
N SER A 145 15.10 6.54 12.00
CA SER A 145 15.88 7.73 11.62
C SER A 145 17.35 7.65 12.02
N ARG A 146 17.72 6.64 12.83
CA ARG A 146 19.07 6.47 13.41
C ARG A 146 19.76 5.23 12.86
N ALA A 147 21.06 5.12 13.14
CA ALA A 147 21.81 3.91 12.85
C ALA A 147 21.26 2.72 13.65
N ILE A 148 21.06 1.60 12.95
CA ILE A 148 20.65 0.35 13.58
C ILE A 148 21.82 -0.19 14.41
N THR A 149 21.52 -0.55 15.66
CA THR A 149 22.51 -1.08 16.57
C THR A 149 22.45 -2.60 16.66
N GLN A 150 23.50 -3.21 17.20
CA GLN A 150 23.52 -4.65 17.45
C GLN A 150 22.41 -5.06 18.42
N GLU A 151 22.14 -4.28 19.45
CA GLU A 151 21.09 -4.53 20.44
C GLU A 151 19.70 -4.57 19.78
N MET A 152 19.44 -3.69 18.82
CA MET A 152 18.19 -3.72 18.06
C MET A 152 18.04 -5.02 17.27
N LEU A 153 19.10 -5.53 16.66
CA LEU A 153 19.07 -6.81 15.95
C LEU A 153 18.89 -8.00 16.91
N GLU A 154 19.48 -7.96 18.09
CA GLU A 154 19.29 -8.97 19.14
C GLU A 154 17.84 -9.02 19.63
N GLN A 155 17.22 -7.85 19.87
CA GLN A 155 15.82 -7.73 20.28
C GLN A 155 14.85 -8.22 19.20
N ASN A 156 15.24 -8.14 17.94
CA ASN A 156 14.43 -8.58 16.81
C ASN A 156 14.84 -9.97 16.26
N ALA A 157 15.67 -10.73 16.99
CA ALA A 157 16.18 -12.01 16.53
C ALA A 157 15.04 -12.99 16.16
N GLY A 158 15.19 -13.68 15.03
CA GLY A 158 14.18 -14.59 14.48
C GLY A 158 12.99 -13.89 13.83
N GLY A 159 13.01 -12.56 13.71
CA GLY A 159 11.95 -11.73 13.15
C GLY A 159 12.16 -11.33 11.70
N VAL A 160 11.30 -10.43 11.26
CA VAL A 160 11.32 -9.85 9.91
C VAL A 160 11.67 -8.37 9.98
N LEU A 161 12.68 -7.99 9.23
CA LEU A 161 13.05 -6.59 8.96
C LEU A 161 12.44 -6.20 7.61
N PHE A 162 11.78 -5.06 7.55
CA PHE A 162 11.05 -4.62 6.37
C PHE A 162 11.44 -3.21 5.95
N LEU A 163 11.77 -3.03 4.66
CA LEU A 163 11.89 -1.72 4.03
C LEU A 163 10.83 -1.60 2.93
N PRO A 164 9.83 -0.71 3.08
CA PRO A 164 8.68 -0.63 2.17
C PRO A 164 9.01 -0.06 0.79
N GLU A 165 10.07 0.73 0.65
CA GLU A 165 10.53 1.28 -0.63
C GLU A 165 12.04 1.54 -0.57
N LEU A 166 12.75 1.04 -1.59
CA LEU A 166 14.20 1.22 -1.74
C LEU A 166 14.55 2.43 -2.60
N HIS A 167 13.67 2.79 -3.55
CA HIS A 167 13.87 3.96 -4.40
C HIS A 167 14.00 5.23 -3.57
N GLY A 168 15.00 6.04 -3.85
CA GLY A 168 15.27 7.25 -3.08
C GLY A 168 15.76 7.03 -1.65
N ALA A 169 16.17 5.81 -1.29
CA ALA A 169 16.69 5.51 0.04
C ALA A 169 17.95 6.35 0.35
N GLY A 170 17.85 7.20 1.36
CA GLY A 170 18.93 8.09 1.77
C GLY A 170 20.13 7.31 2.34
N ARG A 171 21.26 8.00 2.48
CA ARG A 171 22.54 7.41 2.92
C ARG A 171 22.42 6.60 4.23
N MET A 172 21.64 7.08 5.21
CA MET A 172 21.45 6.38 6.47
C MET A 172 20.73 5.03 6.27
N ALA A 173 19.68 4.98 5.44
CA ALA A 173 18.99 3.74 5.13
C ALA A 173 19.89 2.75 4.41
N GLN A 174 20.72 3.19 3.48
CA GLN A 174 21.69 2.34 2.78
C GLN A 174 22.76 1.80 3.74
N MET A 175 23.25 2.61 4.66
CA MET A 175 24.19 2.16 5.72
C MET A 175 23.53 1.13 6.63
N ASN A 176 22.29 1.37 7.05
CA ASN A 176 21.51 0.43 7.87
C ASN A 176 21.29 -0.90 7.15
N LEU A 177 20.93 -0.87 5.87
CA LEU A 177 20.77 -2.09 5.06
C LEU A 177 22.08 -2.87 4.97
N SER A 178 23.20 -2.21 4.67
CA SER A 178 24.51 -2.86 4.60
C SER A 178 24.90 -3.50 5.93
N PHE A 179 24.67 -2.79 7.06
CA PHE A 179 24.93 -3.30 8.39
C PHE A 179 24.08 -4.52 8.73
N VAL A 180 22.80 -4.51 8.35
CA VAL A 180 21.84 -5.60 8.55
C VAL A 180 22.22 -6.82 7.72
N LEU A 181 22.52 -6.63 6.42
CA LEU A 181 22.85 -7.70 5.47
C LEU A 181 23.98 -8.63 5.98
N ASP A 182 25.00 -8.04 6.59
CA ASP A 182 26.14 -8.80 7.10
C ASP A 182 25.82 -9.61 8.38
N ARG A 183 24.64 -9.39 8.99
CA ARG A 183 24.26 -9.94 10.30
C ARG A 183 22.98 -10.77 10.28
N LEU A 184 22.30 -10.89 9.14
CA LEU A 184 21.04 -11.65 9.03
C LEU A 184 21.15 -13.07 9.56
N ALA A 185 22.20 -13.79 9.14
CA ALA A 185 22.42 -15.17 9.55
C ALA A 185 22.67 -15.31 11.07
N LYS A 186 23.44 -14.37 11.66
CA LYS A 186 23.77 -14.37 13.09
C LYS A 186 22.53 -14.31 13.96
N TYR A 187 21.55 -13.47 13.58
CA TYR A 187 20.33 -13.23 14.36
C TYR A 187 19.11 -13.96 13.80
N ARG A 188 19.29 -14.81 12.77
CA ARG A 188 18.19 -15.54 12.11
C ARG A 188 17.08 -14.59 11.61
N LEU A 189 17.48 -13.44 11.07
CA LEU A 189 16.57 -12.43 10.57
C LEU A 189 16.23 -12.67 9.10
N THR A 190 15.01 -12.35 8.72
CA THR A 190 14.60 -12.26 7.32
C THR A 190 14.47 -10.78 6.96
N LEU A 191 15.16 -10.36 5.90
CA LEU A 191 15.07 -9.00 5.36
C LEU A 191 14.17 -9.01 4.12
N VAL A 192 13.12 -8.20 4.16
CA VAL A 192 12.23 -7.97 3.02
C VAL A 192 12.36 -6.51 2.59
N VAL A 193 12.77 -6.31 1.36
CA VAL A 193 12.89 -4.99 0.74
C VAL A 193 11.93 -4.91 -0.43
N ALA A 194 11.23 -3.80 -0.60
CA ALA A 194 10.32 -3.62 -1.71
C ALA A 194 10.71 -2.40 -2.56
N SER A 195 10.32 -2.41 -3.81
CA SER A 195 10.33 -1.25 -4.68
C SER A 195 9.30 -1.36 -5.79
N SER A 196 8.67 -0.22 -6.09
CA SER A 196 7.73 -0.07 -7.19
C SER A 196 8.39 0.14 -8.55
N VAL A 197 9.68 0.49 -8.56
CA VAL A 197 10.45 0.82 -9.77
C VAL A 197 11.50 -0.23 -10.11
N SER A 198 12.10 -0.13 -11.30
CA SER A 198 13.15 -1.02 -11.76
C SER A 198 14.47 -0.83 -10.99
N ALA A 199 15.36 -1.83 -11.04
CA ALA A 199 16.68 -1.74 -10.42
C ALA A 199 17.51 -0.57 -10.97
N ASP A 200 17.40 -0.29 -12.27
CA ASP A 200 18.11 0.84 -12.90
C ASP A 200 17.61 2.18 -12.33
N ALA A 201 16.31 2.36 -12.22
CA ALA A 201 15.73 3.57 -11.61
C ALA A 201 16.12 3.73 -10.13
N ILE A 202 16.25 2.63 -9.38
CA ILE A 202 16.75 2.67 -8.00
C ILE A 202 18.18 3.19 -7.96
N ILE A 203 19.05 2.70 -8.84
CA ILE A 203 20.46 3.13 -8.94
C ILE A 203 20.53 4.61 -9.37
N GLU A 204 19.73 5.02 -10.34
CA GLU A 204 19.63 6.42 -10.80
C GLU A 204 19.18 7.37 -9.68
N SER A 205 18.38 6.88 -8.72
CA SER A 205 17.97 7.66 -7.54
C SER A 205 19.08 7.87 -6.50
N GLY A 206 20.30 7.33 -6.74
CA GLY A 206 21.45 7.49 -5.86
C GLY A 206 21.65 6.34 -4.86
N VAL A 207 21.00 5.21 -5.05
CA VAL A 207 21.25 3.99 -4.27
C VAL A 207 22.45 3.25 -4.85
N ASP A 208 23.34 2.77 -3.98
CA ASP A 208 24.55 2.04 -4.37
C ASP A 208 24.20 0.78 -5.18
N ALA A 209 24.77 0.66 -6.39
CA ALA A 209 24.54 -0.46 -7.29
C ALA A 209 24.94 -1.82 -6.69
N ALA A 210 26.02 -1.88 -5.88
CA ALA A 210 26.43 -3.10 -5.21
C ALA A 210 25.40 -3.53 -4.15
N LEU A 211 24.81 -2.57 -3.44
CA LEU A 211 23.73 -2.82 -2.49
C LEU A 211 22.48 -3.33 -3.21
N VAL A 212 22.06 -2.70 -4.30
CA VAL A 212 20.90 -3.13 -5.11
C VAL A 212 21.09 -4.55 -5.61
N ASN A 213 22.27 -4.90 -6.14
CA ASN A 213 22.58 -6.24 -6.62
C ASN A 213 22.51 -7.28 -5.50
N ARG A 214 23.04 -6.99 -4.31
CA ARG A 214 22.95 -7.89 -3.15
C ARG A 214 21.50 -8.10 -2.66
N LEU A 215 20.67 -7.09 -2.76
CA LEU A 215 19.27 -7.15 -2.31
C LEU A 215 18.38 -7.86 -3.34
N SER A 216 18.67 -7.75 -4.62
CA SER A 216 17.83 -8.27 -5.72
C SER A 216 18.19 -9.67 -6.21
N ASP A 217 19.06 -10.39 -5.50
CA ASP A 217 19.45 -11.76 -5.84
C ASP A 217 18.24 -12.72 -5.86
N VAL A 218 17.37 -12.62 -4.87
CA VAL A 218 16.10 -13.35 -4.82
C VAL A 218 14.94 -12.36 -4.84
N TRP A 219 14.19 -12.36 -5.92
CA TRP A 219 13.06 -11.43 -6.08
C TRP A 219 11.73 -12.14 -6.32
N VAL A 220 10.65 -11.51 -5.86
CA VAL A 220 9.27 -11.93 -6.07
C VAL A 220 8.50 -10.76 -6.66
N GLY A 221 7.95 -10.93 -7.87
CA GLY A 221 7.14 -9.90 -8.52
C GLY A 221 5.72 -9.90 -7.97
N LEU A 222 5.19 -8.71 -7.71
CA LEU A 222 3.78 -8.51 -7.44
C LEU A 222 3.01 -8.69 -8.76
N PRO A 223 1.97 -9.55 -8.82
CA PRO A 223 1.15 -9.68 -10.01
C PRO A 223 0.34 -8.39 -10.25
N ALA A 224 0.11 -8.04 -11.52
CA ALA A 224 -0.74 -6.90 -11.87
C ALA A 224 -2.21 -7.21 -11.59
N ILE A 225 -2.99 -6.20 -11.21
CA ILE A 225 -4.44 -6.34 -10.95
C ILE A 225 -5.18 -6.82 -12.21
N SER A 226 -4.72 -6.40 -13.39
CA SER A 226 -5.28 -6.81 -14.69
C SER A 226 -5.22 -8.33 -14.94
N GLU A 227 -4.29 -9.04 -14.28
CA GLU A 227 -4.15 -10.50 -14.44
C GLU A 227 -5.30 -11.27 -13.78
N SER A 228 -6.05 -10.64 -12.87
CA SER A 228 -7.10 -11.33 -12.10
C SER A 228 -8.25 -10.40 -11.70
N ALA A 229 -8.85 -9.74 -12.67
CA ALA A 229 -10.04 -8.90 -12.44
C ALA A 229 -11.20 -9.66 -11.76
N ASN A 230 -11.22 -10.98 -11.87
CA ASN A 230 -12.22 -11.83 -11.23
C ASN A 230 -12.06 -11.92 -9.70
N ASP A 231 -10.87 -11.67 -9.17
CA ASP A 231 -10.60 -11.71 -7.72
C ASP A 231 -10.95 -10.38 -7.03
N LEU A 232 -11.18 -9.31 -7.79
CA LEU A 232 -11.49 -7.97 -7.26
C LEU A 232 -12.72 -7.94 -6.32
N PRO A 233 -13.83 -8.66 -6.58
CA PRO A 233 -14.98 -8.65 -5.68
C PRO A 233 -14.66 -9.11 -4.25
N GLU A 234 -13.74 -10.06 -4.08
CA GLU A 234 -13.28 -10.52 -2.77
C GLU A 234 -12.15 -9.64 -2.22
N LEU A 235 -11.28 -9.15 -3.11
CA LEU A 235 -10.10 -8.38 -2.76
C LEU A 235 -10.45 -6.98 -2.23
N LEU A 236 -11.40 -6.27 -2.86
CA LEU A 236 -11.74 -4.90 -2.51
C LEU A 236 -12.25 -4.72 -1.07
N PRO A 237 -13.23 -5.53 -0.58
CA PRO A 237 -13.65 -5.46 0.81
C PRO A 237 -12.56 -5.81 1.81
N ALA A 238 -11.70 -6.79 1.47
CA ALA A 238 -10.61 -7.22 2.33
C ALA A 238 -9.52 -6.13 2.44
N LEU A 239 -9.17 -5.48 1.33
CA LEU A 239 -8.25 -4.33 1.32
C LEU A 239 -8.81 -3.14 2.11
N LEU A 240 -10.11 -2.86 1.94
CA LEU A 240 -10.78 -1.79 2.68
C LEU A 240 -10.75 -2.07 4.19
N THR A 241 -11.01 -3.31 4.60
CA THR A 241 -10.90 -3.74 5.99
C THR A 241 -9.48 -3.54 6.54
N LEU A 242 -8.46 -3.94 5.78
CA LEU A 242 -7.07 -3.75 6.20
C LEU A 242 -6.68 -2.28 6.33
N LEU A 243 -7.12 -1.42 5.39
CA LEU A 243 -6.91 0.03 5.47
C LEU A 243 -7.56 0.64 6.73
N CYS A 244 -8.75 0.15 7.10
CA CYS A 244 -9.43 0.57 8.33
C CYS A 244 -8.69 0.11 9.59
N GLU A 245 -8.16 -1.11 9.59
CA GLU A 245 -7.42 -1.68 10.73
C GLU A 245 -6.07 -0.97 10.96
N GLN A 246 -5.47 -0.43 9.92
CA GLN A 246 -4.29 0.43 10.03
C GLN A 246 -4.60 1.82 10.61
N GLY A 247 -5.88 2.14 10.83
CA GLY A 247 -6.32 3.44 11.34
C GLY A 247 -6.21 4.58 10.32
N ASN A 248 -5.98 4.27 9.05
CA ASN A 248 -5.82 5.25 7.99
C ASN A 248 -7.14 5.81 7.47
N VAL A 249 -8.23 5.05 7.60
CA VAL A 249 -9.57 5.41 7.11
C VAL A 249 -10.66 4.90 8.06
N PRO A 250 -11.85 5.54 8.08
CA PRO A 250 -12.99 5.04 8.85
C PRO A 250 -13.49 3.71 8.29
N HIS A 251 -14.12 2.91 9.16
CA HIS A 251 -14.69 1.64 8.73
C HIS A 251 -15.87 1.90 7.77
N ARG A 252 -15.82 1.26 6.62
CA ARG A 252 -16.85 1.35 5.58
C ARG A 252 -17.17 -0.04 5.02
N ASN A 253 -18.41 -0.24 4.64
CA ASN A 253 -18.85 -1.35 3.82
C ASN A 253 -18.87 -0.94 2.35
N MET A 254 -18.96 -1.87 1.42
CA MET A 254 -19.06 -1.59 0.00
C MET A 254 -20.30 -2.24 -0.60
N ALA A 255 -21.12 -1.45 -1.27
CA ALA A 255 -22.32 -1.93 -1.94
C ALA A 255 -21.94 -2.80 -3.17
N PRO A 256 -22.75 -3.82 -3.52
CA PRO A 256 -22.47 -4.70 -4.65
C PRO A 256 -22.36 -3.99 -6.01
N ASP A 257 -23.13 -2.93 -6.19
CA ASP A 257 -23.10 -2.09 -7.40
C ASP A 257 -21.82 -1.24 -7.47
N ALA A 258 -21.32 -0.71 -6.35
CA ALA A 258 -20.03 -0.05 -6.25
C ALA A 258 -18.87 -1.01 -6.59
N LEU A 259 -18.90 -2.25 -6.09
CA LEU A 259 -17.94 -3.30 -6.42
C LEU A 259 -17.91 -3.58 -7.92
N ASN A 260 -19.07 -3.65 -8.57
CA ASN A 260 -19.15 -3.90 -10.01
C ASN A 260 -18.51 -2.78 -10.84
N VAL A 261 -18.68 -1.52 -10.45
CA VAL A 261 -18.04 -0.38 -11.14
C VAL A 261 -16.53 -0.46 -10.99
N LEU A 262 -16.02 -0.67 -9.77
CA LEU A 262 -14.58 -0.78 -9.52
C LEU A 262 -13.93 -1.96 -10.25
N ARG A 263 -14.66 -3.10 -10.39
CA ARG A 263 -14.19 -4.28 -11.13
C ARG A 263 -14.04 -4.01 -12.62
N GLN A 264 -14.92 -3.19 -13.21
CA GLN A 264 -14.89 -2.87 -14.63
C GLN A 264 -13.83 -1.83 -15.00
N LYS A 265 -13.32 -1.10 -14.01
CA LYS A 265 -12.27 -0.11 -14.25
C LYS A 265 -10.95 -0.79 -14.60
N ASN A 266 -10.28 -0.24 -15.60
CA ASN A 266 -8.91 -0.64 -15.92
C ASN A 266 -7.95 -0.01 -14.90
N TRP A 267 -7.33 -0.84 -14.08
CA TRP A 267 -6.32 -0.44 -13.10
C TRP A 267 -4.94 -0.61 -13.73
N SER A 268 -4.30 0.49 -14.10
CA SER A 268 -2.98 0.51 -14.74
C SER A 268 -2.01 1.36 -13.93
N GLY A 269 -0.71 1.07 -14.08
CA GLY A 269 0.38 1.77 -13.39
C GLY A 269 1.66 0.94 -13.42
N SER A 270 2.79 1.56 -13.08
CA SER A 270 4.11 0.89 -13.02
C SER A 270 4.16 -0.26 -12.01
N ASP A 271 3.29 -0.22 -11.00
CA ASP A 271 3.12 -1.21 -9.94
C ASP A 271 1.95 -2.19 -10.21
N GLY A 272 1.54 -2.34 -11.46
CA GLY A 272 0.40 -3.19 -11.84
C GLY A 272 -0.96 -2.65 -11.40
N GLY A 273 -1.07 -1.35 -11.10
CA GLY A 273 -2.31 -0.66 -10.75
C GLY A 273 -2.64 -0.62 -9.25
N TRP A 274 -1.78 -1.17 -8.39
CA TRP A 274 -2.03 -1.27 -6.95
C TRP A 274 -2.12 0.09 -6.25
N SER A 275 -1.22 1.04 -6.54
CA SER A 275 -1.27 2.38 -5.96
C SER A 275 -2.55 3.12 -6.35
N SER A 276 -2.97 2.99 -7.60
CA SER A 276 -4.19 3.60 -8.11
C SER A 276 -5.44 3.02 -7.41
N LEU A 277 -5.48 1.68 -7.25
CA LEU A 277 -6.57 0.99 -6.56
C LEU A 277 -6.64 1.37 -5.06
N LEU A 278 -5.51 1.31 -4.35
CA LEU A 278 -5.45 1.63 -2.93
C LEU A 278 -5.75 3.12 -2.68
N GLY A 279 -5.28 4.01 -3.55
CA GLY A 279 -5.62 5.43 -3.53
C GLY A 279 -7.12 5.67 -3.69
N ALA A 280 -7.75 4.99 -4.65
CA ALA A 280 -9.19 5.05 -4.86
C ALA A 280 -9.98 4.54 -3.65
N LEU A 281 -9.60 3.37 -3.08
CA LEU A 281 -10.24 2.83 -1.88
C LEU A 281 -10.11 3.76 -0.68
N LYS A 282 -8.93 4.34 -0.47
CA LYS A 282 -8.69 5.30 0.61
C LYS A 282 -9.55 6.55 0.45
N ASN A 283 -9.61 7.11 -0.77
CA ASN A 283 -10.44 8.28 -1.05
C ASN A 283 -11.94 7.98 -0.87
N LEU A 284 -12.42 6.84 -1.36
CA LEU A 284 -13.80 6.42 -1.17
C LEU A 284 -14.13 6.28 0.33
N ALA A 285 -13.29 5.63 1.10
CA ALA A 285 -13.52 5.45 2.52
C ALA A 285 -13.55 6.77 3.31
N LEU A 286 -12.71 7.74 2.92
CA LEU A 286 -12.64 9.06 3.57
C LEU A 286 -13.79 9.97 3.18
N ASN A 287 -14.24 9.94 1.92
CA ASN A 287 -15.22 10.89 1.40
C ASN A 287 -16.66 10.36 1.39
N ALA A 288 -16.89 9.05 1.54
CA ALA A 288 -18.24 8.52 1.64
C ALA A 288 -18.95 9.09 2.88
N LEU A 289 -20.16 9.63 2.69
CA LEU A 289 -20.96 10.21 3.75
C LEU A 289 -21.61 9.14 4.63
N ASP A 290 -22.03 8.03 4.02
CA ASP A 290 -22.69 6.91 4.68
C ASP A 290 -21.70 5.81 5.10
N GLU A 291 -22.14 4.89 5.98
CA GLU A 291 -21.33 3.72 6.38
C GLU A 291 -21.07 2.76 5.21
N THR A 292 -21.86 2.85 4.14
CA THR A 292 -21.75 1.99 2.95
C THR A 292 -21.37 2.84 1.73
N ILE A 293 -20.26 2.55 1.12
CA ILE A 293 -19.82 3.15 -0.15
C ILE A 293 -20.78 2.73 -1.24
N SER A 294 -21.48 3.68 -1.82
CA SER A 294 -22.46 3.48 -2.89
C SER A 294 -21.83 3.59 -4.28
N ARG A 295 -22.60 3.22 -5.31
CA ARG A 295 -22.20 3.46 -6.69
C ARG A 295 -21.98 4.95 -6.98
N GLN A 296 -22.79 5.83 -6.38
CA GLN A 296 -22.67 7.29 -6.60
C GLN A 296 -21.34 7.81 -6.08
N ASP A 297 -20.85 7.31 -4.95
CA ASP A 297 -19.52 7.68 -4.40
C ASP A 297 -18.41 7.27 -5.37
N VAL A 298 -18.51 6.08 -5.97
CA VAL A 298 -17.53 5.59 -6.95
C VAL A 298 -17.60 6.41 -8.22
N ASP A 299 -18.78 6.65 -8.77
CA ASP A 299 -18.96 7.45 -10.00
C ASP A 299 -18.44 8.88 -9.77
N GLY A 300 -18.71 9.49 -8.61
CA GLY A 300 -18.21 10.80 -8.23
C GLY A 300 -16.68 10.85 -8.15
N LEU A 301 -16.04 9.83 -7.56
CA LEU A 301 -14.59 9.73 -7.53
C LEU A 301 -14.00 9.58 -8.94
N LEU A 302 -14.59 8.72 -9.78
CA LEU A 302 -14.10 8.47 -11.13
C LEU A 302 -14.22 9.72 -12.01
N LEU A 303 -15.26 10.54 -11.84
CA LEU A 303 -15.42 11.82 -12.52
C LEU A 303 -14.38 12.83 -12.03
N SER A 304 -14.13 12.92 -10.74
CA SER A 304 -13.11 13.83 -10.19
C SER A 304 -11.67 13.48 -10.59
N VAL A 305 -11.40 12.19 -10.84
CA VAL A 305 -10.11 11.71 -11.36
C VAL A 305 -10.02 11.88 -12.88
N ALA A 306 -11.16 11.95 -13.59
CA ALA A 306 -11.22 12.22 -15.03
C ALA A 306 -11.08 13.70 -15.36
N GLU A 307 -11.34 14.62 -14.43
CA GLU A 307 -10.93 16.01 -14.55
C GLU A 307 -9.43 16.09 -14.22
N PRO A 308 -8.56 16.45 -15.17
CA PRO A 308 -7.16 16.61 -14.85
C PRO A 308 -7.04 17.77 -13.85
N MET A 309 -6.82 17.47 -12.59
CA MET A 309 -6.18 18.44 -11.70
C MET A 309 -4.88 18.84 -12.39
N ALA A 310 -4.88 20.07 -12.92
CA ALA A 310 -3.71 20.72 -13.46
C ALA A 310 -2.75 21.03 -12.31
N GLU A 311 -2.25 19.99 -11.66
CA GLU A 311 -1.10 20.07 -10.77
C GLU A 311 0.01 19.19 -11.34
N LYS A 312 1.02 19.93 -11.74
CA LYS A 312 2.31 19.54 -12.22
C LYS A 312 2.84 18.25 -11.58
N SER A 313 2.73 17.13 -12.28
CA SER A 313 3.72 16.07 -12.22
C SER A 313 4.41 16.02 -13.57
N ASP A 314 5.66 16.36 -13.54
CA ASP A 314 6.62 16.38 -14.61
C ASP A 314 6.96 14.90 -14.95
N ASP A 315 6.04 14.23 -15.63
CA ASP A 315 6.29 12.98 -16.35
C ASP A 315 5.15 12.67 -17.33
N GLY A 316 5.12 13.46 -18.41
CA GLY A 316 4.12 13.38 -19.47
C GLY A 316 4.73 12.87 -20.77
N SER A 317 5.19 11.61 -20.86
CA SER A 317 5.81 11.20 -22.12
C SER A 317 5.26 9.95 -22.81
N GLU A 318 4.48 9.09 -22.16
CA GLU A 318 4.08 7.84 -22.86
C GLU A 318 2.68 7.85 -23.48
N GLY A 319 1.68 8.54 -22.91
CA GLY A 319 0.32 8.62 -23.51
C GLY A 319 0.24 9.46 -24.77
N SER A 320 1.03 10.53 -24.83
CA SER A 320 1.07 11.45 -25.98
C SER A 320 1.83 10.87 -27.19
N LEU A 321 2.84 10.05 -26.96
CA LEU A 321 3.64 9.44 -28.03
C LEU A 321 2.87 8.36 -28.81
N ALA A 322 2.01 7.59 -28.15
CA ALA A 322 1.20 6.57 -28.81
C ALA A 322 0.24 7.16 -29.87
N GLU A 323 -0.31 8.35 -29.63
CA GLU A 323 -1.16 9.05 -30.59
C GLU A 323 -0.37 9.49 -31.81
N PHE A 324 0.86 9.95 -31.63
CA PHE A 324 1.73 10.35 -32.75
C PHE A 324 2.13 9.18 -33.65
N TYR A 325 2.30 7.97 -33.08
CA TYR A 325 2.62 6.77 -33.86
C TYR A 325 1.45 6.28 -34.71
N ALA A 326 0.22 6.63 -34.36
CA ALA A 326 -0.98 6.28 -35.14
C ALA A 326 -1.24 7.24 -36.31
N MET A 327 -0.49 8.36 -36.42
CA MET A 327 -0.68 9.39 -37.45
C MET A 327 0.38 9.29 -38.56
N PRO A 328 0.08 9.74 -39.78
CA PRO A 328 1.13 9.94 -40.79
C PRO A 328 2.20 10.90 -40.30
N LEU A 329 3.47 10.64 -40.63
CA LEU A 329 4.64 11.37 -40.08
C LEU A 329 4.50 12.90 -40.19
N LYS A 330 3.90 13.41 -41.25
CA LYS A 330 3.68 14.87 -41.43
C LYS A 330 2.73 15.42 -40.40
N GLU A 331 1.63 14.72 -40.14
CA GLU A 331 0.59 15.14 -39.19
C GLU A 331 1.13 15.00 -37.74
N ALA A 332 1.80 13.92 -37.44
CA ALA A 332 2.45 13.70 -36.13
C ALA A 332 3.47 14.81 -35.81
N ARG A 333 4.29 15.22 -36.81
CA ARG A 333 5.25 16.30 -36.65
C ARG A 333 4.53 17.65 -36.41
N ASP A 334 3.51 17.97 -37.19
CA ASP A 334 2.78 19.22 -37.06
C ASP A 334 2.02 19.28 -35.71
N ALA A 335 1.49 18.16 -35.24
CA ALA A 335 0.84 18.04 -33.94
C ALA A 335 1.86 18.20 -32.79
N PHE A 336 3.02 17.56 -32.87
CA PHE A 336 4.09 17.72 -31.88
C PHE A 336 4.62 19.16 -31.83
N GLU A 337 4.92 19.77 -32.98
CA GLU A 337 5.38 21.17 -33.07
C GLU A 337 4.33 22.12 -32.45
N ARG A 338 3.05 21.88 -32.68
CA ARG A 338 1.96 22.66 -32.07
C ARG A 338 1.97 22.54 -30.55
N LEU A 339 2.04 21.34 -30.04
CA LEU A 339 2.08 21.03 -28.60
C LEU A 339 3.30 21.68 -27.94
N TYR A 340 4.47 21.52 -28.52
CA TYR A 340 5.73 22.07 -28.06
C TYR A 340 5.68 23.62 -27.99
N LEU A 341 5.24 24.27 -29.04
CA LEU A 341 5.17 25.74 -29.10
C LEU A 341 4.11 26.29 -28.14
N THR A 342 2.95 25.65 -28.03
CA THR A 342 1.90 26.06 -27.09
C THR A 342 2.38 25.95 -25.66
N HIS A 343 3.10 24.88 -25.30
CA HIS A 343 3.73 24.71 -23.98
C HIS A 343 4.69 25.87 -23.66
N HIS A 344 5.57 26.23 -24.57
CA HIS A 344 6.53 27.32 -24.35
C HIS A 344 5.86 28.71 -24.30
N ILE A 345 4.78 28.94 -25.06
CA ILE A 345 3.99 30.17 -25.00
C ILE A 345 3.35 30.31 -23.60
N SER A 346 2.69 29.30 -23.10
CA SER A 346 2.04 29.34 -21.78
C SER A 346 3.06 29.59 -20.68
N ARG A 347 4.20 28.88 -20.71
CA ARG A 347 5.26 28.98 -19.69
C ARG A 347 6.01 30.31 -19.71
N SER A 348 6.07 30.98 -20.87
CA SER A 348 6.71 32.28 -21.06
C SER A 348 5.73 33.46 -20.92
N SER A 349 4.50 33.20 -20.46
CA SER A 349 3.43 34.25 -20.33
C SER A 349 3.25 35.09 -21.57
N GLY A 350 3.43 34.51 -22.77
CA GLY A 350 3.32 35.20 -24.05
C GLY A 350 4.55 36.01 -24.48
N ASN A 351 5.68 35.92 -23.77
CA ASN A 351 6.92 36.62 -24.16
C ASN A 351 7.61 35.91 -25.33
N MET A 352 7.39 36.43 -26.55
CA MET A 352 7.88 35.81 -27.79
C MET A 352 9.41 35.78 -27.92
N THR A 353 10.14 36.67 -27.25
CA THR A 353 11.60 36.66 -27.25
C THR A 353 12.09 35.42 -26.48
N ARG A 354 11.48 35.15 -25.34
CA ARG A 354 11.82 33.99 -24.50
C ARG A 354 11.40 32.67 -25.13
N VAL A 355 10.26 32.68 -25.85
CA VAL A 355 9.82 31.49 -26.61
C VAL A 355 10.81 31.18 -27.76
N ALA A 356 11.28 32.21 -28.46
CA ALA A 356 12.27 32.07 -29.54
C ALA A 356 13.60 31.52 -29.04
N GLU A 357 14.11 32.02 -27.90
CA GLU A 357 15.32 31.53 -27.24
C GLU A 357 15.20 30.07 -26.83
N GLN A 358 14.08 29.70 -26.15
CA GLN A 358 13.86 28.33 -25.66
C GLN A 358 13.60 27.32 -26.78
N SER A 359 12.99 27.74 -27.88
CA SER A 359 12.74 26.87 -29.04
C SER A 359 13.90 26.79 -30.03
N GLY A 360 14.94 27.62 -29.85
CA GLY A 360 16.07 27.68 -30.79
C GLY A 360 15.69 28.24 -32.17
N LEU A 361 14.55 28.94 -32.30
CA LEU A 361 14.04 29.50 -33.54
C LEU A 361 14.21 31.01 -33.58
N GLU A 362 14.53 31.54 -34.75
CA GLU A 362 14.45 32.99 -34.96
C GLU A 362 13.01 33.49 -34.87
N ARG A 363 12.80 34.72 -34.34
CA ARG A 363 11.48 35.29 -34.13
C ARG A 363 10.61 35.32 -35.41
N THR A 364 11.20 35.63 -36.55
CA THR A 364 10.51 35.62 -37.86
C THR A 364 10.05 34.22 -38.25
N HIS A 365 10.86 33.21 -37.96
CA HIS A 365 10.55 31.81 -38.22
C HIS A 365 9.46 31.28 -37.27
N LEU A 366 9.47 31.71 -36.00
CA LEU A 366 8.50 31.38 -35.01
C LEU A 366 7.07 31.86 -35.40
N TYR A 367 6.92 33.11 -35.83
CA TYR A 367 5.62 33.65 -36.28
C TYR A 367 5.10 32.96 -37.55
N ARG A 368 6.00 32.55 -38.45
CA ARG A 368 5.63 31.76 -39.62
C ARG A 368 5.11 30.40 -39.26
N LYS A 369 5.74 29.74 -38.27
CA LYS A 369 5.31 28.47 -37.70
C LYS A 369 3.94 28.58 -37.02
N PHE A 370 3.68 29.64 -36.25
CA PHE A 370 2.38 29.84 -35.61
C PHE A 370 1.27 29.94 -36.65
N LYS A 371 1.51 30.69 -37.73
CA LYS A 371 0.55 30.80 -38.83
C LYS A 371 0.32 29.46 -39.54
N GLN A 372 1.38 28.68 -39.75
CA GLN A 372 1.31 27.36 -40.38
C GLN A 372 0.53 26.36 -39.53
N LEU A 373 0.75 26.38 -38.21
CA LEU A 373 0.16 25.45 -37.26
C LEU A 373 -1.19 25.91 -36.70
N GLY A 374 -1.70 27.09 -37.08
CA GLY A 374 -2.99 27.61 -36.63
C GLY A 374 -3.01 28.06 -35.17
N ILE A 375 -1.84 28.45 -34.61
CA ILE A 375 -1.73 28.90 -33.21
C ILE A 375 -2.10 30.39 -33.18
N THR A 376 -3.22 30.70 -32.51
CA THR A 376 -3.68 32.07 -32.27
C THR A 376 -3.12 32.63 -30.98
N LEU A 377 -2.45 33.75 -31.02
CA LEU A 377 -1.97 34.47 -29.85
C LEU A 377 -3.08 35.41 -29.37
N GLU A 378 -3.64 35.19 -28.19
CA GLU A 378 -4.51 36.19 -27.56
C GLU A 378 -3.68 37.45 -27.24
N ARG A 379 -3.98 38.57 -27.88
CA ARG A 379 -3.47 39.86 -27.48
C ARG A 379 -4.10 40.25 -26.15
N ARG A 380 -3.32 40.24 -25.09
CA ARG A 380 -3.67 41.00 -23.89
C ARG A 380 -3.55 42.48 -24.28
N ASP A 381 -4.67 43.11 -24.50
CA ASP A 381 -4.75 44.57 -24.58
C ASP A 381 -4.24 45.13 -23.24
N ASN A 382 -3.17 45.91 -23.34
CA ASN A 382 -2.70 46.78 -22.27
C ASN A 382 -3.82 47.79 -21.98
N VAL A 383 -4.55 47.58 -20.91
CA VAL A 383 -5.29 48.70 -20.29
C VAL A 383 -4.26 49.50 -19.48
N SER A 384 -3.60 50.40 -20.18
CA SER A 384 -3.01 51.59 -19.59
C SER A 384 -4.04 52.70 -19.66
N GLY A 385 -4.53 53.17 -18.53
CA GLY A 385 -5.47 54.29 -18.52
C GLY A 385 -5.68 54.81 -17.12
N SER A 386 -5.01 55.92 -16.85
CA SER A 386 -5.30 57.01 -15.91
C SER A 386 -5.41 56.71 -14.42
#